data_ce0710d29231c240a2c7e4f2809025fc
#
_entry.id   ce0710d29231c240a2c7e4f2809025fc
#
_cell.length_a   1.000
_cell.length_b   1.000
_cell.length_c   1.000
_cell.angle_alpha   90.00
_cell.angle_beta   90.00
_cell.angle_gamma   90.00
#
_symmetry.space_group_name_H-M   'P 1'
#
loop_
_entity.id
_entity.type
_entity.pdbx_description
1 polymer ?
#
loop_
_entity_poly.entity_id
_entity_poly.type
_entity_poly.pdbx_seq_one_letter_code
_entity_poly.pdbx_strand_id
1 'polypeptide(L)'
;MTEILNMVRLMFSRLASHRCPNGHQISPTIEVARKMAVAGTEMGKITCPTCGVAFTVPAAEDFSFNSTGACPTCGGSGQIRQVDSQALIADPTKSLKDGAVASWHLPGRNFMPYVIEQMGVRIDVPYQDLTEHEKKLVLHGKKKQYQISIPSSTGRVFNMDHALYENAYQAVEDTAKNSSNERTLARLNRFYSFAECPT
;
A
#
# COMPACT_ATOMS: atom_id res chain seq x y z
N MET A 1 -34.99 -4.75 5.24
CA MET A 1 -33.81 -5.60 4.84
C MET A 1 -32.75 -5.71 5.92
N THR A 2 -32.59 -4.76 6.82
CA THR A 2 -31.52 -4.74 7.87
C THR A 2 -31.68 -5.82 8.94
N GLU A 3 -32.89 -6.20 9.33
CA GLU A 3 -33.10 -7.16 10.42
C GLU A 3 -32.61 -8.57 10.06
N ILE A 4 -32.93 -9.07 8.87
CA ILE A 4 -32.48 -10.39 8.40
C ILE A 4 -30.95 -10.49 8.39
N LEU A 5 -30.25 -9.43 7.93
CA LEU A 5 -28.80 -9.43 7.88
C LEU A 5 -28.18 -9.50 9.28
N ASN A 6 -28.74 -8.80 10.25
CA ASN A 6 -28.26 -8.87 11.64
C ASN A 6 -28.46 -10.28 12.25
N MET A 7 -29.56 -10.92 11.95
CA MET A 7 -29.82 -12.31 12.38
C MET A 7 -28.83 -13.28 11.74
N VAL A 8 -28.54 -13.13 10.45
CA VAL A 8 -27.53 -13.96 9.74
C VAL A 8 -26.13 -13.75 10.34
N ARG A 9 -25.72 -12.51 10.58
CA ARG A 9 -24.44 -12.19 11.24
C ARG A 9 -24.34 -12.86 12.61
N LEU A 10 -25.38 -12.78 13.42
CA LEU A 10 -25.46 -13.42 14.72
C LEU A 10 -25.34 -14.94 14.61
N MET A 11 -26.06 -15.55 13.65
CA MET A 11 -25.97 -16.99 13.39
C MET A 11 -24.55 -17.43 13.03
N PHE A 12 -23.88 -16.72 12.10
CA PHE A 12 -22.50 -17.04 11.74
C PHE A 12 -21.55 -16.87 12.94
N SER A 13 -21.71 -15.82 13.73
CA SER A 13 -20.93 -15.60 14.92
C SER A 13 -21.06 -16.74 15.97
N ARG A 14 -22.25 -17.34 16.10
CA ARG A 14 -22.57 -18.30 17.18
C ARG A 14 -22.56 -19.77 16.76
N LEU A 15 -22.91 -20.05 15.50
CA LEU A 15 -23.17 -21.40 15.03
C LEU A 15 -22.22 -21.87 13.93
N ALA A 16 -21.34 -21.00 13.41
CA ALA A 16 -20.36 -21.39 12.43
C ALA A 16 -19.19 -22.19 13.06
N SER A 17 -18.52 -22.99 12.25
CA SER A 17 -17.25 -23.59 12.63
C SER A 17 -16.15 -22.54 12.60
N HIS A 18 -15.41 -22.40 13.70
CA HIS A 18 -14.28 -21.49 13.80
C HIS A 18 -12.97 -22.18 13.49
N ARG A 19 -11.95 -21.41 13.09
CA ARG A 19 -10.58 -21.88 12.94
C ARG A 19 -9.68 -21.17 13.95
N CYS A 20 -8.85 -21.92 14.65
CA CYS A 20 -7.84 -21.32 15.50
C CYS A 20 -6.69 -20.75 14.65
N PRO A 21 -5.80 -19.89 15.20
CA PRO A 21 -4.64 -19.35 14.48
C PRO A 21 -3.71 -20.42 13.88
N ASN A 22 -3.69 -21.64 14.45
CA ASN A 22 -2.92 -22.77 13.94
C ASN A 22 -3.70 -23.62 12.90
N GLY A 23 -4.86 -23.14 12.41
CA GLY A 23 -5.63 -23.78 11.35
C GLY A 23 -6.57 -24.91 11.79
N HIS A 24 -6.62 -25.30 13.07
CA HIS A 24 -7.52 -26.34 13.54
C HIS A 24 -8.98 -25.86 13.52
N GLN A 25 -9.85 -26.69 12.98
CA GLN A 25 -11.28 -26.42 12.92
C GLN A 25 -11.95 -26.77 14.24
N ILE A 26 -12.80 -25.90 14.73
CA ILE A 26 -13.56 -26.05 15.96
C ILE A 26 -15.05 -26.10 15.58
N SER A 27 -15.67 -27.26 15.81
CA SER A 27 -17.09 -27.42 15.55
C SER A 27 -17.95 -26.56 16.48
N PRO A 28 -19.08 -26.05 16.02
CA PRO A 28 -20.00 -25.30 16.84
C PRO A 28 -20.60 -26.21 17.92
N THR A 29 -20.50 -25.80 19.18
CA THR A 29 -21.13 -26.49 20.31
C THR A 29 -21.88 -25.49 21.18
N ILE A 30 -22.82 -25.99 22.01
CA ILE A 30 -23.53 -25.16 22.98
C ILE A 30 -22.54 -24.50 23.97
N GLU A 31 -21.45 -25.20 24.32
CA GLU A 31 -20.41 -24.68 25.19
C GLU A 31 -19.67 -23.50 24.55
N VAL A 32 -19.29 -23.64 23.29
CA VAL A 32 -18.68 -22.54 22.50
C VAL A 32 -19.63 -21.35 22.43
N ALA A 33 -20.88 -21.59 22.05
CA ALA A 33 -21.89 -20.53 21.96
C ALA A 33 -22.15 -19.83 23.32
N ARG A 34 -22.13 -20.59 24.44
CA ARG A 34 -22.28 -20.05 25.79
C ARG A 34 -21.08 -19.16 26.18
N LYS A 35 -19.85 -19.60 25.94
CA LYS A 35 -18.63 -18.80 26.19
C LYS A 35 -18.65 -17.48 25.42
N MET A 36 -19.15 -17.51 24.18
CA MET A 36 -19.27 -16.31 23.34
C MET A 36 -20.40 -15.37 23.79
N ALA A 37 -21.41 -15.87 24.50
CA ALA A 37 -22.56 -15.07 24.96
C ALA A 37 -22.32 -14.38 26.30
N VAL A 38 -21.26 -14.74 27.05
CA VAL A 38 -20.96 -14.14 28.35
C VAL A 38 -20.45 -12.70 28.14
N ALA A 39 -21.13 -11.73 28.77
CA ALA A 39 -20.69 -10.34 28.77
C ALA A 39 -19.49 -10.13 29.72
N GLY A 40 -18.41 -9.51 29.23
CA GLY A 40 -17.23 -9.19 30.01
C GLY A 40 -15.99 -8.98 29.16
N THR A 41 -14.84 -8.64 29.78
CA THR A 41 -13.57 -8.36 29.11
C THR A 41 -12.97 -9.55 28.35
N GLU A 42 -13.46 -10.77 28.60
CA GLU A 42 -13.05 -11.99 27.93
C GLU A 42 -14.10 -12.54 26.93
N MET A 43 -15.09 -11.73 26.62
CA MET A 43 -16.14 -12.12 25.68
C MET A 43 -15.57 -12.53 24.34
N GLY A 44 -16.02 -13.69 23.84
CA GLY A 44 -15.59 -14.22 22.53
C GLY A 44 -14.27 -15.01 22.56
N LYS A 45 -13.58 -15.17 23.68
CA LYS A 45 -12.39 -16.03 23.74
C LYS A 45 -12.77 -17.49 23.95
N ILE A 46 -12.21 -18.35 23.10
CA ILE A 46 -12.29 -19.81 23.22
C ILE A 46 -10.90 -20.43 23.13
N THR A 47 -10.75 -21.64 23.69
CA THR A 47 -9.50 -22.37 23.62
C THR A 47 -9.62 -23.51 22.61
N CYS A 48 -8.67 -23.62 21.71
CA CYS A 48 -8.63 -24.73 20.75
C CYS A 48 -8.43 -26.07 21.47
N PRO A 49 -9.32 -27.04 21.29
CA PRO A 49 -9.20 -28.36 21.97
C PRO A 49 -8.00 -29.16 21.46
N THR A 50 -7.49 -28.85 20.27
CA THR A 50 -6.39 -29.58 19.64
C THR A 50 -5.00 -29.07 20.06
N CYS A 51 -4.82 -27.73 20.14
CA CYS A 51 -3.51 -27.12 20.39
C CYS A 51 -3.44 -26.23 21.64
N GLY A 52 -4.54 -26.04 22.37
CA GLY A 52 -4.59 -25.25 23.60
C GLY A 52 -4.49 -23.74 23.42
N VAL A 53 -4.35 -23.24 22.18
CA VAL A 53 -4.26 -21.79 21.91
C VAL A 53 -5.61 -21.13 22.16
N ALA A 54 -5.61 -20.11 23.02
CA ALA A 54 -6.77 -19.24 23.22
C ALA A 54 -6.80 -18.17 22.13
N PHE A 55 -7.97 -17.94 21.54
CA PHE A 55 -8.17 -16.92 20.49
C PHE A 55 -9.59 -16.33 20.58
N THR A 56 -9.75 -15.15 20.01
CA THR A 56 -11.04 -14.48 19.93
C THR A 56 -11.79 -14.95 18.68
N VAL A 57 -13.05 -15.32 18.85
CA VAL A 57 -13.95 -15.62 17.72
C VAL A 57 -14.68 -14.37 17.27
N PRO A 58 -15.03 -14.25 15.98
CA PRO A 58 -15.72 -13.08 15.46
C PRO A 58 -17.05 -12.84 16.17
N ALA A 59 -17.29 -11.62 16.61
CA ALA A 59 -18.60 -11.15 17.07
C ALA A 59 -19.52 -10.87 15.87
N ALA A 60 -20.81 -10.64 16.11
CA ALA A 60 -21.74 -10.34 15.03
C ALA A 60 -21.38 -9.06 14.25
N GLU A 61 -20.80 -8.08 14.94
CA GLU A 61 -20.30 -6.83 14.37
C GLU A 61 -19.13 -7.05 13.39
N ASP A 62 -18.30 -8.06 13.62
CA ASP A 62 -17.15 -8.35 12.77
C ASP A 62 -17.55 -8.81 11.36
N PHE A 63 -18.80 -9.27 11.18
CA PHE A 63 -19.37 -9.58 9.87
C PHE A 63 -20.00 -8.35 9.20
N SER A 64 -19.82 -7.16 9.76
CA SER A 64 -20.26 -5.91 9.15
C SER A 64 -19.22 -5.38 8.16
N PHE A 65 -19.68 -4.63 7.19
CA PHE A 65 -18.79 -3.95 6.26
C PHE A 65 -17.92 -2.91 7.02
N ASN A 66 -16.64 -2.83 6.70
CA ASN A 66 -15.66 -1.96 7.38
C ASN A 66 -15.54 -2.17 8.91
N SER A 67 -15.77 -3.39 9.38
CA SER A 67 -15.58 -3.76 10.78
C SER A 67 -14.19 -4.34 11.05
N THR A 68 -13.92 -4.66 12.32
CA THR A 68 -12.67 -5.30 12.76
C THR A 68 -12.44 -6.67 12.12
N GLY A 69 -13.47 -7.36 11.67
CA GLY A 69 -13.39 -8.61 10.92
C GLY A 69 -13.17 -8.46 9.42
N ALA A 70 -13.12 -7.22 8.91
CA ALA A 70 -12.80 -6.99 7.51
C ALA A 70 -11.35 -7.40 7.19
N CYS A 71 -11.12 -7.83 5.97
CA CYS A 71 -9.77 -8.18 5.52
C CYS A 71 -8.79 -7.02 5.79
N PRO A 72 -7.68 -7.21 6.53
CA PRO A 72 -6.75 -6.14 6.87
C PRO A 72 -6.03 -5.56 5.65
N THR A 73 -5.99 -6.31 4.55
CA THR A 73 -5.30 -5.90 3.31
C THR A 73 -6.18 -4.98 2.46
N CYS A 74 -7.45 -5.32 2.28
CA CYS A 74 -8.35 -4.57 1.40
C CYS A 74 -9.54 -3.88 2.11
N GLY A 75 -9.63 -4.00 3.43
CA GLY A 75 -10.77 -3.46 4.19
C GLY A 75 -12.14 -4.07 3.80
N GLY A 76 -12.13 -5.27 3.22
CA GLY A 76 -13.36 -5.96 2.77
C GLY A 76 -13.80 -5.62 1.34
N SER A 77 -13.07 -4.78 0.61
CA SER A 77 -13.42 -4.39 -0.78
C SER A 77 -13.14 -5.49 -1.83
N GLY A 78 -12.34 -6.50 -1.47
CA GLY A 78 -11.86 -7.53 -2.41
C GLY A 78 -10.78 -7.05 -3.37
N GLN A 79 -10.45 -5.77 -3.36
CA GLN A 79 -9.46 -5.16 -4.24
C GLN A 79 -8.45 -4.34 -3.45
N ILE A 80 -7.22 -4.31 -3.93
CA ILE A 80 -6.17 -3.43 -3.41
C ILE A 80 -5.78 -2.42 -4.49
N ARG A 81 -5.49 -1.21 -4.04
CA ARG A 81 -4.93 -0.17 -4.88
C ARG A 81 -3.42 -0.23 -4.78
N GLN A 82 -2.75 -0.45 -5.90
CA GLN A 82 -1.29 -0.52 -5.97
C GLN A 82 -0.75 0.42 -7.03
N VAL A 83 0.50 0.87 -6.84
CA VAL A 83 1.17 1.69 -7.85
C VAL A 83 1.54 0.83 -9.04
N ASP A 84 1.10 1.24 -10.22
CA ASP A 84 1.40 0.57 -11.49
C ASP A 84 2.79 0.98 -11.99
N SER A 85 3.69 0.01 -12.09
CA SER A 85 5.06 0.23 -12.58
C SER A 85 5.12 0.80 -13.99
N GLN A 86 4.18 0.40 -14.85
CA GLN A 86 4.13 0.90 -16.23
C GLN A 86 3.71 2.37 -16.29
N ALA A 87 2.80 2.79 -15.40
CA ALA A 87 2.37 4.17 -15.33
C ALA A 87 3.46 5.12 -14.77
N LEU A 88 4.48 4.58 -14.09
CA LEU A 88 5.61 5.38 -13.58
C LEU A 88 6.54 5.86 -14.71
N ILE A 89 6.62 5.13 -15.81
CA ILE A 89 7.46 5.46 -16.96
C ILE A 89 6.55 5.95 -18.08
N ALA A 90 6.52 7.27 -18.28
CA ALA A 90 5.64 7.89 -19.27
C ALA A 90 6.04 7.55 -20.69
N ASP A 91 7.35 7.56 -20.96
CA ASP A 91 7.91 7.34 -22.29
C ASP A 91 9.32 6.74 -22.15
N PRO A 92 9.51 5.45 -22.44
CA PRO A 92 10.81 4.79 -22.31
C PRO A 92 11.84 5.25 -23.36
N THR A 93 11.41 5.92 -24.42
CA THR A 93 12.31 6.47 -25.44
C THR A 93 12.96 7.79 -25.03
N LYS A 94 12.44 8.43 -23.99
CA LYS A 94 13.01 9.65 -23.41
C LYS A 94 14.08 9.31 -22.37
N SER A 95 14.98 10.27 -22.19
CA SER A 95 15.94 10.23 -21.08
C SER A 95 15.28 10.60 -19.75
N LEU A 96 15.96 10.29 -18.64
CA LEU A 96 15.48 10.71 -17.31
C LEU A 96 15.38 12.24 -17.22
N LYS A 97 16.32 12.93 -17.84
CA LYS A 97 16.37 14.40 -17.91
C LYS A 97 15.23 14.98 -18.75
N ASP A 98 14.83 14.29 -19.83
CA ASP A 98 13.74 14.70 -20.71
C ASP A 98 12.37 14.23 -20.22
N GLY A 99 12.32 13.61 -19.03
CA GLY A 99 11.08 13.30 -18.36
C GLY A 99 10.52 11.91 -18.63
N ALA A 100 11.36 10.90 -18.81
CA ALA A 100 10.92 9.50 -18.92
C ALA A 100 10.09 9.05 -17.71
N VAL A 101 10.41 9.53 -16.50
CA VAL A 101 9.73 9.14 -15.25
C VAL A 101 8.60 10.11 -14.94
N ALA A 102 7.36 9.63 -15.13
CA ALA A 102 6.15 10.44 -14.95
C ALA A 102 5.96 10.93 -13.52
N SER A 103 6.31 10.13 -12.51
CA SER A 103 6.13 10.48 -11.11
C SER A 103 7.07 11.60 -10.63
N TRP A 104 8.19 11.81 -11.31
CA TRP A 104 9.10 12.93 -11.00
C TRP A 104 8.60 14.29 -11.51
N HIS A 105 7.51 14.31 -12.29
CA HIS A 105 6.79 15.55 -12.64
C HIS A 105 5.76 15.97 -11.58
N LEU A 106 5.64 15.23 -10.49
CA LEU A 106 4.85 15.68 -9.34
C LEU A 106 5.54 16.87 -8.66
N PRO A 107 4.77 17.74 -7.98
CA PRO A 107 5.31 18.95 -7.37
C PRO A 107 6.52 18.68 -6.48
N GLY A 108 7.58 19.48 -6.67
CA GLY A 108 8.81 19.40 -5.87
C GLY A 108 9.78 18.27 -6.24
N ARG A 109 9.60 17.58 -7.39
CA ARG A 109 10.42 16.40 -7.77
C ARG A 109 11.15 16.53 -9.10
N ASN A 110 11.02 17.64 -9.78
CA ASN A 110 11.62 17.84 -11.11
C ASN A 110 13.16 17.76 -11.12
N PHE A 111 13.80 17.83 -9.95
CA PHE A 111 15.26 17.73 -9.81
C PHE A 111 15.76 16.29 -9.57
N MET A 112 14.89 15.30 -9.48
CA MET A 112 15.27 13.89 -9.23
C MET A 112 16.28 13.33 -10.23
N PRO A 113 16.25 13.67 -11.54
CA PRO A 113 17.29 13.22 -12.46
C PRO A 113 18.69 13.64 -12.02
N TYR A 114 18.88 14.87 -11.53
CA TYR A 114 20.18 15.33 -11.05
C TYR A 114 20.62 14.69 -9.74
N VAL A 115 19.66 14.23 -8.93
CA VAL A 115 19.97 13.48 -7.69
C VAL A 115 20.44 12.07 -8.02
N ILE A 116 19.76 11.37 -8.92
CA ILE A 116 20.10 9.98 -9.26
C ILE A 116 21.40 9.90 -10.07
N GLU A 117 21.77 10.96 -10.77
CA GLU A 117 23.08 11.10 -11.45
C GLU A 117 24.24 10.95 -10.44
N GLN A 118 24.08 11.47 -9.21
CA GLN A 118 25.07 11.30 -8.13
C GLN A 118 25.18 9.84 -7.65
N MET A 119 24.23 8.99 -8.03
CA MET A 119 24.27 7.54 -7.78
C MET A 119 24.92 6.75 -8.93
N GLY A 120 25.43 7.45 -9.96
CA GLY A 120 26.08 6.87 -11.13
C GLY A 120 25.11 6.41 -12.22
N VAL A 121 23.86 6.86 -12.21
CA VAL A 121 22.87 6.57 -13.25
C VAL A 121 23.00 7.57 -14.39
N ARG A 122 22.98 7.08 -15.63
CA ARG A 122 23.04 7.90 -16.84
C ARG A 122 21.69 8.58 -17.09
N ILE A 123 21.67 9.90 -17.05
CA ILE A 123 20.43 10.67 -17.15
C ILE A 123 20.10 11.18 -18.55
N ASP A 124 21.10 11.14 -19.47
CA ASP A 124 21.01 11.68 -20.85
C ASP A 124 20.68 10.60 -21.90
N VAL A 125 20.61 9.33 -21.51
CA VAL A 125 20.25 8.22 -22.41
C VAL A 125 18.78 7.84 -22.25
N PRO A 126 18.13 7.28 -23.30
CA PRO A 126 16.77 6.77 -23.19
C PRO A 126 16.62 5.77 -22.04
N TYR A 127 15.48 5.82 -21.33
CA TYR A 127 15.21 4.92 -20.19
C TYR A 127 15.32 3.44 -20.59
N GLN A 128 14.89 3.08 -21.81
CA GLN A 128 14.99 1.72 -22.31
C GLN A 128 16.43 1.22 -22.42
N ASP A 129 17.40 2.12 -22.65
CA ASP A 129 18.83 1.81 -22.82
C ASP A 129 19.62 1.84 -21.50
N LEU A 130 18.94 2.11 -20.39
CA LEU A 130 19.52 1.95 -19.06
C LEU A 130 19.72 0.48 -18.74
N THR A 131 20.77 0.19 -18.00
CA THR A 131 21.01 -1.16 -17.46
C THR A 131 19.92 -1.53 -16.44
N GLU A 132 19.73 -2.82 -16.19
CA GLU A 132 18.77 -3.29 -15.18
C GLU A 132 19.09 -2.76 -13.77
N HIS A 133 20.36 -2.57 -13.47
CA HIS A 133 20.79 -1.95 -12.22
C HIS A 133 20.33 -0.48 -12.11
N GLU A 134 20.51 0.30 -13.19
CA GLU A 134 20.07 1.70 -13.23
C GLU A 134 18.54 1.80 -13.14
N LYS A 135 17.80 0.97 -13.88
CA LYS A 135 16.33 0.89 -13.80
C LYS A 135 15.86 0.54 -12.40
N LYS A 136 16.56 -0.40 -11.73
CA LYS A 136 16.26 -0.75 -10.34
C LYS A 136 16.48 0.42 -9.38
N LEU A 137 17.51 1.23 -9.59
CA LEU A 137 17.72 2.44 -8.80
C LEU A 137 16.61 3.46 -9.04
N VAL A 138 16.18 3.68 -10.29
CA VAL A 138 15.07 4.58 -10.63
C VAL A 138 13.78 4.17 -9.93
N LEU A 139 13.44 2.87 -9.96
CA LEU A 139 12.19 2.37 -9.42
C LEU A 139 12.21 2.13 -7.91
N HIS A 140 13.34 1.62 -7.37
CA HIS A 140 13.42 1.10 -6.00
C HIS A 140 14.64 1.58 -5.21
N GLY A 141 15.37 2.58 -5.70
CA GLY A 141 16.53 3.14 -5.00
C GLY A 141 16.16 3.65 -3.61
N LYS A 142 17.07 3.49 -2.65
CA LYS A 142 16.83 3.93 -1.26
C LYS A 142 16.92 5.45 -1.14
N LYS A 143 16.11 6.04 -0.27
CA LYS A 143 16.21 7.45 0.10
C LYS A 143 17.59 7.76 0.67
N LYS A 144 18.24 8.77 0.10
CA LYS A 144 19.52 9.29 0.56
C LYS A 144 19.64 10.74 0.14
N GLN A 145 20.32 11.55 0.94
CA GLN A 145 20.60 12.94 0.63
C GLN A 145 21.87 13.09 -0.19
N TYR A 146 21.83 13.99 -1.16
CA TYR A 146 22.96 14.31 -2.04
C TYR A 146 23.09 15.82 -2.20
N GLN A 147 24.32 16.28 -2.48
CA GLN A 147 24.55 17.62 -3.01
C GLN A 147 24.41 17.57 -4.52
N ILE A 148 23.61 18.48 -5.08
CA ILE A 148 23.39 18.57 -6.52
C ILE A 148 23.52 20.01 -7.00
N SER A 149 23.88 20.13 -8.27
CA SER A 149 23.94 21.40 -8.98
C SER A 149 23.06 21.31 -10.21
N ILE A 150 22.01 22.13 -10.26
CA ILE A 150 21.04 22.14 -11.34
C ILE A 150 21.33 23.30 -12.26
N PRO A 151 21.66 23.07 -13.55
CA PRO A 151 21.81 24.14 -14.52
C PRO A 151 20.43 24.74 -14.87
N SER A 152 20.32 26.05 -14.76
CA SER A 152 19.13 26.78 -15.20
C SER A 152 19.23 27.10 -16.70
N SER A 153 18.09 27.23 -17.37
CA SER A 153 17.99 27.71 -18.75
C SER A 153 18.59 29.10 -18.96
N THR A 154 18.77 29.87 -17.90
CA THR A 154 19.39 31.22 -17.92
C THR A 154 20.91 31.20 -17.69
N GLY A 155 21.55 30.00 -17.65
CA GLY A 155 22.98 29.82 -17.39
C GLY A 155 23.38 29.94 -15.91
N ARG A 156 22.43 30.14 -14.99
CA ARG A 156 22.70 30.09 -13.55
C ARG A 156 22.69 28.64 -13.05
N VAL A 157 23.56 28.36 -12.08
CA VAL A 157 23.58 27.05 -11.39
C VAL A 157 22.90 27.21 -10.05
N PHE A 158 21.94 26.34 -9.77
CA PHE A 158 21.25 26.28 -8.49
C PHE A 158 21.81 25.10 -7.68
N ASN A 159 22.43 25.38 -6.54
CA ASN A 159 23.00 24.35 -5.68
C ASN A 159 22.03 23.98 -4.57
N MET A 160 21.89 22.68 -4.33
CA MET A 160 21.12 22.12 -3.23
C MET A 160 22.01 21.18 -2.41
N ASP A 161 22.26 21.51 -1.13
CA ASP A 161 23.15 20.74 -0.27
C ASP A 161 22.52 19.48 0.32
N HIS A 162 21.19 19.42 0.37
CA HIS A 162 20.43 18.33 1.00
C HIS A 162 19.27 17.87 0.11
N ALA A 163 19.54 17.60 -1.16
CA ALA A 163 18.52 17.06 -2.07
C ALA A 163 18.23 15.60 -1.70
N LEU A 164 17.03 15.32 -1.23
CA LEU A 164 16.61 13.97 -0.88
C LEU A 164 16.19 13.22 -2.13
N TYR A 165 16.83 12.08 -2.38
CA TYR A 165 16.42 11.18 -3.45
C TYR A 165 15.12 10.47 -3.09
N GLU A 166 14.17 10.48 -4.00
CA GLU A 166 12.93 9.70 -3.96
C GLU A 166 12.81 8.91 -5.27
N ASN A 167 12.73 7.58 -5.17
CA ASN A 167 12.51 6.74 -6.33
C ASN A 167 11.10 6.95 -6.92
N ALA A 168 10.84 6.38 -8.10
CA ALA A 168 9.59 6.60 -8.82
C ALA A 168 8.33 6.17 -8.04
N TYR A 169 8.39 5.09 -7.26
CA TYR A 169 7.30 4.63 -6.40
C TYR A 169 7.10 5.57 -5.20
N GLN A 170 8.18 5.90 -4.50
CA GLN A 170 8.14 6.79 -3.34
C GLN A 170 7.58 8.16 -3.68
N ALA A 171 7.91 8.69 -4.87
CA ALA A 171 7.38 9.96 -5.34
C ALA A 171 5.84 9.97 -5.39
N VAL A 172 5.21 8.87 -5.79
CA VAL A 172 3.74 8.72 -5.80
C VAL A 172 3.20 8.57 -4.38
N GLU A 173 3.77 7.64 -3.59
CA GLU A 173 3.30 7.33 -2.23
C GLU A 173 3.43 8.53 -1.29
N ASP A 174 4.57 9.22 -1.31
CA ASP A 174 4.80 10.37 -0.44
C ASP A 174 3.94 11.57 -0.85
N THR A 175 3.68 11.73 -2.15
CA THR A 175 2.71 12.74 -2.60
C THR A 175 1.31 12.39 -2.13
N ALA A 176 0.91 11.13 -2.19
CA ALA A 176 -0.40 10.69 -1.71
C ALA A 176 -0.59 10.91 -0.20
N LYS A 177 0.48 10.68 0.59
CA LYS A 177 0.45 10.86 2.06
C LYS A 177 0.44 12.32 2.49
N ASN A 178 1.18 13.18 1.76
CA ASN A 178 1.47 14.55 2.20
C ASN A 178 0.63 15.61 1.51
N SER A 179 -0.11 15.28 0.45
CA SER A 179 -0.91 16.26 -0.29
C SER A 179 -2.37 16.24 0.16
N SER A 180 -2.88 17.41 0.51
CA SER A 180 -4.32 17.66 0.72
C SER A 180 -4.97 18.33 -0.50
N ASN A 181 -4.21 18.63 -1.55
CA ASN A 181 -4.72 19.31 -2.74
C ASN A 181 -5.42 18.31 -3.68
N GLU A 182 -6.72 18.50 -3.89
CA GLU A 182 -7.56 17.61 -4.72
C GLU A 182 -7.04 17.46 -6.15
N ARG A 183 -6.53 18.55 -6.77
CA ARG A 183 -5.95 18.49 -8.12
C ARG A 183 -4.71 17.59 -8.18
N THR A 184 -3.88 17.64 -7.14
CA THR A 184 -2.70 16.78 -7.02
C THR A 184 -3.13 15.33 -6.82
N LEU A 185 -4.09 15.09 -5.93
CA LEU A 185 -4.64 13.74 -5.68
C LEU A 185 -5.31 13.16 -6.93
N ALA A 186 -6.05 13.97 -7.70
CA ALA A 186 -6.63 13.54 -8.98
C ALA A 186 -5.56 13.12 -9.99
N ARG A 187 -4.41 13.82 -10.05
CA ARG A 187 -3.27 13.46 -10.91
C ARG A 187 -2.61 12.15 -10.50
N LEU A 188 -2.66 11.78 -9.21
CA LEU A 188 -2.10 10.53 -8.72
C LEU A 188 -2.89 9.31 -9.18
N ASN A 189 -4.17 9.44 -9.49
CA ASN A 189 -5.01 8.31 -9.89
C ASN A 189 -4.45 7.56 -11.11
N ARG A 190 -3.78 8.25 -12.03
CA ARG A 190 -3.16 7.63 -13.20
C ARG A 190 -2.02 6.65 -12.88
N PHE A 191 -1.44 6.76 -11.69
CA PHE A 191 -0.33 5.89 -11.26
C PHE A 191 -0.80 4.64 -10.52
N TYR A 192 -2.10 4.46 -10.34
CA TYR A 192 -2.63 3.33 -9.60
C TYR A 192 -3.44 2.40 -10.49
N SER A 193 -3.27 1.12 -10.25
CA SER A 193 -4.13 0.06 -10.74
C SER A 193 -4.82 -0.64 -9.57
N PHE A 194 -5.92 -1.33 -9.87
CA PHE A 194 -6.61 -2.18 -8.92
C PHE A 194 -6.24 -3.63 -9.22
N ALA A 195 -5.86 -4.36 -8.20
CA ALA A 195 -5.62 -5.78 -8.26
C ALA A 195 -6.54 -6.50 -7.28
N GLU A 196 -6.81 -7.79 -7.52
CA GLU A 196 -7.53 -8.62 -6.58
C GLU A 196 -6.76 -8.72 -5.27
N CYS A 197 -7.48 -8.76 -4.16
CA CYS A 197 -6.89 -8.91 -2.84
C CYS A 197 -6.21 -10.28 -2.72
N PRO A 198 -4.95 -10.37 -2.32
CA PRO A 198 -4.22 -11.63 -2.24
C PRO A 198 -4.60 -12.47 -1.00
N THR A 199 -5.50 -11.95 -0.13
CA THR A 199 -5.93 -12.60 1.13
C THR A 199 -7.24 -13.31 0.98
#